data_5a1d2310dcea9dc80616af39988ac24f
#
_entry.id   5a1d2310dcea9dc80616af39988ac24f
#
_cell.length_a   1.000
_cell.length_b   1.000
_cell.length_c   1.000
_cell.angle_alpha   90.00
_cell.angle_beta   90.00
_cell.angle_gamma   90.00
#
_symmetry.space_group_name_H-M   'P 1'
#
loop_
_entity.id
_entity.type
_entity.pdbx_description
1 polymer ?
#
loop_
_entity_poly.entity_id
_entity_poly.type
_entity_poly.pdbx_seq_one_letter_code
_entity_poly.pdbx_strand_id
1 'polypeptide(L)'
;GNQYELPVLDSSVGPRVIDVRKLYAETGCFTYDPGYTSTGSCESRITYIDGEAGILLYRGYPIQDLAENSDFAEVCYLLLYGDLPTSDQKANFEHDVTYHTMLHEQVNMFFRGFRRDSHPMAIMCGVVGALSAFYHDSLDISDPHHRMIASFRMIAKIPTIAAQAYKYSIGQPFIPPQNDLNYSENFLHMMFATPAENYSVSP
;
A
#
# COMPACT_ATOMS: atom_id res chain seq x y z
N GLY A 1 22.40 -28.30 -33.26
CA GLY A 1 22.22 -27.60 -32.00
C GLY A 1 21.67 -28.53 -30.94
N ASN A 2 21.92 -28.26 -29.68
CA ASN A 2 21.33 -29.01 -28.57
C ASN A 2 19.84 -28.64 -28.43
N GLN A 3 19.04 -29.61 -28.01
CA GLN A 3 17.62 -29.38 -27.68
C GLN A 3 17.45 -29.46 -26.18
N TYR A 4 16.64 -28.53 -25.62
CA TYR A 4 16.35 -28.45 -24.19
C TYR A 4 14.86 -28.41 -24.00
N GLU A 5 14.35 -29.04 -22.94
CA GLU A 5 12.94 -29.02 -22.55
C GLU A 5 12.79 -28.09 -21.34
N LEU A 6 11.91 -27.11 -21.45
CA LEU A 6 11.57 -26.17 -20.38
C LEU A 6 10.14 -26.36 -19.93
N PRO A 7 9.87 -26.37 -18.60
CA PRO A 7 8.51 -26.46 -18.09
C PRO A 7 7.66 -25.26 -18.51
N VAL A 8 6.38 -25.52 -18.81
CA VAL A 8 5.38 -24.49 -19.03
C VAL A 8 4.46 -24.46 -17.83
N LEU A 9 4.28 -23.28 -17.24
CA LEU A 9 3.39 -23.06 -16.12
C LEU A 9 2.08 -22.44 -16.62
N ASP A 10 0.97 -22.97 -16.14
CA ASP A 10 -0.36 -22.43 -16.41
C ASP A 10 -0.74 -21.45 -15.28
N SER A 11 -1.20 -20.28 -15.65
CA SER A 11 -1.80 -19.33 -14.71
C SER A 11 -3.31 -19.53 -14.64
N SER A 12 -3.94 -19.20 -13.50
CA SER A 12 -5.40 -19.25 -13.37
C SER A 12 -6.07 -18.18 -14.24
N VAL A 13 -5.40 -17.06 -14.45
CA VAL A 13 -5.81 -15.95 -15.34
C VAL A 13 -4.56 -15.42 -16.03
N GLY A 14 -4.65 -15.14 -17.34
CA GLY A 14 -3.54 -14.60 -18.13
C GLY A 14 -2.79 -15.66 -18.95
N PRO A 15 -1.70 -15.28 -19.63
CA PRO A 15 -0.96 -16.17 -20.53
C PRO A 15 -0.18 -17.25 -19.76
N ARG A 16 0.09 -18.34 -20.45
CA ARG A 16 1.03 -19.39 -20.00
C ARG A 16 2.45 -18.82 -20.01
N VAL A 17 3.29 -19.29 -19.09
CA VAL A 17 4.70 -18.86 -19.01
C VAL A 17 5.67 -20.05 -19.10
N ILE A 18 6.82 -19.81 -19.73
CA ILE A 18 7.91 -20.79 -19.79
C ILE A 18 8.80 -20.57 -18.56
N ASP A 19 9.00 -21.62 -17.76
CA ASP A 19 9.89 -21.56 -16.60
C ASP A 19 11.36 -21.62 -17.02
N VAL A 20 12.04 -20.51 -16.96
CA VAL A 20 13.44 -20.36 -17.35
C VAL A 20 14.43 -20.43 -16.17
N ARG A 21 13.99 -20.77 -14.96
CA ARG A 21 14.87 -20.79 -13.77
C ARG A 21 16.08 -21.69 -13.91
N LYS A 22 16.01 -22.76 -14.67
CA LYS A 22 17.11 -23.72 -14.92
C LYS A 22 17.87 -23.44 -16.22
N LEU A 23 17.40 -22.52 -17.05
CA LEU A 23 17.95 -22.29 -18.40
C LEU A 23 19.48 -22.05 -18.36
N TYR A 24 19.96 -21.17 -17.50
CA TYR A 24 21.39 -20.86 -17.41
C TYR A 24 22.22 -22.07 -16.97
N ALA A 25 21.76 -22.81 -15.99
CA ALA A 25 22.50 -23.98 -15.48
C ALA A 25 22.64 -25.08 -16.55
N GLU A 26 21.66 -25.23 -17.43
CA GLU A 26 21.62 -26.27 -18.47
C GLU A 26 22.30 -25.84 -19.78
N THR A 27 22.25 -24.54 -20.10
CA THR A 27 22.66 -24.06 -21.43
C THR A 27 23.83 -23.05 -21.39
N GLY A 28 24.11 -22.44 -20.24
CA GLY A 28 25.01 -21.29 -20.11
C GLY A 28 24.48 -19.98 -20.73
N CYS A 29 23.19 -19.93 -21.11
CA CYS A 29 22.59 -18.79 -21.78
C CYS A 29 21.56 -18.10 -20.88
N PHE A 30 21.50 -16.78 -20.96
CA PHE A 30 20.41 -15.95 -20.39
C PHE A 30 19.39 -15.59 -21.46
N THR A 31 18.16 -15.29 -21.04
CA THR A 31 17.17 -14.60 -21.90
C THR A 31 17.53 -13.13 -22.02
N TYR A 32 17.13 -12.51 -23.13
CA TYR A 32 17.26 -11.07 -23.35
C TYR A 32 15.90 -10.50 -23.70
N ASP A 33 15.30 -9.79 -22.75
CA ASP A 33 13.98 -9.16 -22.91
C ASP A 33 13.97 -7.81 -22.15
N PRO A 34 14.55 -6.75 -22.76
CA PRO A 34 14.60 -5.43 -22.15
C PRO A 34 13.19 -4.85 -22.01
N GLY A 35 12.81 -4.52 -20.76
CA GLY A 35 11.48 -3.99 -20.45
C GLY A 35 10.43 -5.04 -20.11
N TYR A 36 10.79 -6.32 -20.04
CA TYR A 36 9.91 -7.42 -19.65
C TYR A 36 8.64 -7.54 -20.50
N THR A 37 8.76 -7.31 -21.80
CA THR A 37 7.61 -7.32 -22.75
C THR A 37 7.03 -8.70 -22.99
N SER A 38 7.85 -9.78 -22.76
CA SER A 38 7.45 -11.17 -22.94
C SER A 38 7.87 -12.05 -21.76
N THR A 39 8.21 -11.46 -20.63
CA THR A 39 8.74 -12.18 -19.46
C THR A 39 7.79 -12.06 -18.28
N GLY A 40 7.29 -13.20 -17.77
CA GLY A 40 6.63 -13.27 -16.48
C GLY A 40 7.69 -13.09 -15.36
N SER A 41 7.79 -11.91 -14.77
CA SER A 41 8.82 -11.57 -13.78
C SER A 41 8.53 -12.10 -12.38
N CYS A 42 7.27 -12.32 -12.05
CA CYS A 42 6.83 -12.86 -10.76
C CYS A 42 5.46 -13.52 -10.87
N GLU A 43 5.14 -14.34 -9.86
CA GLU A 43 3.81 -14.86 -9.62
C GLU A 43 3.06 -13.92 -8.65
N SER A 44 1.84 -13.54 -8.98
CA SER A 44 0.97 -12.76 -8.12
C SER A 44 -0.38 -13.45 -7.93
N ARG A 45 -0.89 -13.45 -6.68
CA ARG A 45 -2.26 -13.87 -6.34
C ARG A 45 -3.12 -12.69 -5.91
N ILE A 46 -2.62 -11.48 -6.06
CA ILE A 46 -3.26 -10.27 -5.53
C ILE A 46 -3.98 -9.52 -6.64
N THR A 47 -3.30 -9.27 -7.74
CA THR A 47 -3.84 -8.42 -8.81
C THR A 47 -3.63 -9.05 -10.16
N TYR A 48 -4.64 -8.97 -11.02
CA TYR A 48 -4.55 -9.24 -12.44
C TYR A 48 -4.95 -7.99 -13.23
N ILE A 49 -4.15 -7.62 -14.22
CA ILE A 49 -4.41 -6.49 -15.10
C ILE A 49 -4.27 -6.96 -16.56
N ASP A 50 -5.31 -6.70 -17.35
CA ASP A 50 -5.29 -6.76 -18.79
C ASP A 50 -5.61 -5.37 -19.35
N GLY A 51 -4.56 -4.66 -19.76
CA GLY A 51 -4.69 -3.28 -20.22
C GLY A 51 -5.36 -3.18 -21.60
N GLU A 52 -5.28 -4.23 -22.44
CA GLU A 52 -5.92 -4.25 -23.76
C GLU A 52 -7.43 -4.50 -23.63
N ALA A 53 -7.81 -5.43 -22.77
CA ALA A 53 -9.22 -5.72 -22.50
C ALA A 53 -9.87 -4.76 -21.47
N GLY A 54 -9.07 -3.93 -20.79
CA GLY A 54 -9.56 -3.05 -19.72
C GLY A 54 -10.03 -3.79 -18.47
N ILE A 55 -9.40 -4.93 -18.15
CA ILE A 55 -9.75 -5.77 -17.01
C ILE A 55 -8.79 -5.54 -15.85
N LEU A 56 -9.34 -5.27 -14.66
CA LEU A 56 -8.61 -5.23 -13.41
C LEU A 56 -9.33 -6.09 -12.37
N LEU A 57 -8.61 -7.06 -11.80
CA LEU A 57 -9.12 -7.91 -10.71
C LEU A 57 -8.24 -7.77 -9.47
N TYR A 58 -8.85 -7.63 -8.31
CA TYR A 58 -8.20 -7.74 -7.01
C TYR A 58 -8.66 -9.04 -6.34
N ARG A 59 -7.74 -9.98 -6.09
CA ARG A 59 -8.02 -11.31 -5.53
C ARG A 59 -9.12 -12.08 -6.29
N GLY A 60 -9.30 -11.77 -7.59
CA GLY A 60 -10.35 -12.34 -8.44
C GLY A 60 -11.65 -11.52 -8.51
N TYR A 61 -11.82 -10.50 -7.67
CA TYR A 61 -12.97 -9.60 -7.71
C TYR A 61 -12.78 -8.50 -8.77
N PRO A 62 -13.75 -8.26 -9.66
CA PRO A 62 -13.68 -7.15 -10.61
C PRO A 62 -13.62 -5.79 -9.90
N ILE A 63 -12.79 -4.89 -10.40
CA ILE A 63 -12.65 -3.56 -9.77
C ILE A 63 -13.97 -2.78 -9.76
N GLN A 64 -14.84 -2.98 -10.74
CA GLN A 64 -16.14 -2.32 -10.83
C GLN A 64 -17.01 -2.70 -9.64
N ASP A 65 -17.07 -4.01 -9.31
CA ASP A 65 -17.88 -4.52 -8.19
C ASP A 65 -17.36 -3.97 -6.86
N LEU A 66 -16.03 -3.90 -6.70
CA LEU A 66 -15.41 -3.33 -5.50
C LEU A 66 -15.66 -1.82 -5.38
N ALA A 67 -15.62 -1.09 -6.49
CA ALA A 67 -15.85 0.36 -6.50
C ALA A 67 -17.29 0.74 -6.16
N GLU A 68 -18.25 -0.11 -6.54
CA GLU A 68 -19.68 0.13 -6.30
C GLU A 68 -20.13 -0.36 -4.91
N ASN A 69 -19.54 -1.43 -4.38
CA ASN A 69 -20.08 -2.16 -3.23
C ASN A 69 -19.14 -2.25 -2.03
N SER A 70 -17.91 -1.75 -2.12
CA SER A 70 -16.91 -1.83 -1.05
C SER A 70 -16.34 -0.46 -0.70
N ASP A 71 -15.89 -0.29 0.53
CA ASP A 71 -15.12 0.86 0.96
C ASP A 71 -13.62 0.59 0.95
N PHE A 72 -12.83 1.62 1.27
CA PHE A 72 -11.37 1.53 1.28
C PHE A 72 -10.83 0.48 2.26
N ALA A 73 -11.44 0.37 3.44
CA ALA A 73 -11.00 -0.58 4.48
C ALA A 73 -11.26 -2.03 4.05
N GLU A 74 -12.41 -2.30 3.42
CA GLU A 74 -12.74 -3.62 2.86
C GLU A 74 -11.78 -4.04 1.75
N VAL A 75 -11.41 -3.12 0.85
CA VAL A 75 -10.43 -3.39 -0.20
C VAL A 75 -9.03 -3.62 0.39
N CYS A 76 -8.62 -2.85 1.39
CA CYS A 76 -7.36 -3.11 2.10
C CYS A 76 -7.35 -4.50 2.74
N TYR A 77 -8.44 -4.87 3.40
CA TYR A 77 -8.61 -6.19 4.01
C TYR A 77 -8.53 -7.31 2.95
N LEU A 78 -9.25 -7.18 1.85
CA LEU A 78 -9.23 -8.12 0.73
C LEU A 78 -7.80 -8.35 0.20
N LEU A 79 -7.06 -7.28 -0.02
CA LEU A 79 -5.69 -7.38 -0.55
C LEU A 79 -4.73 -8.07 0.42
N LEU A 80 -4.87 -7.80 1.73
CA LEU A 80 -4.03 -8.39 2.77
C LEU A 80 -4.37 -9.85 3.06
N TYR A 81 -5.66 -10.15 3.22
CA TYR A 81 -6.13 -11.46 3.72
C TYR A 81 -6.63 -12.40 2.62
N GLY A 82 -6.97 -11.88 1.44
CA GLY A 82 -7.31 -12.69 0.25
C GLY A 82 -8.79 -12.88 -0.02
N ASP A 83 -9.65 -12.42 0.89
CA ASP A 83 -11.11 -12.44 0.74
C ASP A 83 -11.75 -11.21 1.40
N LEU A 84 -13.00 -10.90 1.04
CA LEU A 84 -13.74 -9.80 1.66
C LEU A 84 -14.04 -10.10 3.14
N PRO A 85 -14.01 -9.08 4.02
CA PRO A 85 -14.25 -9.28 5.43
C PRO A 85 -15.73 -9.57 5.72
N THR A 86 -15.99 -10.38 6.75
CA THR A 86 -17.27 -10.37 7.42
C THR A 86 -17.46 -9.05 8.19
N SER A 87 -18.70 -8.76 8.62
CA SER A 87 -19.00 -7.53 9.38
C SER A 87 -18.11 -7.38 10.63
N ASP A 88 -17.88 -8.47 11.37
CA ASP A 88 -17.04 -8.46 12.57
C ASP A 88 -15.56 -8.25 12.24
N GLN A 89 -15.07 -8.87 11.15
CA GLN A 89 -13.71 -8.70 10.68
C GLN A 89 -13.46 -7.28 10.19
N LYS A 90 -14.44 -6.69 9.48
CA LYS A 90 -14.38 -5.29 9.05
C LYS A 90 -14.28 -4.35 10.26
N ALA A 91 -15.18 -4.51 11.22
CA ALA A 91 -15.22 -3.67 12.42
C ALA A 91 -13.89 -3.74 13.21
N ASN A 92 -13.32 -4.95 13.36
CA ASN A 92 -12.02 -5.12 14.03
C ASN A 92 -10.88 -4.47 13.23
N PHE A 93 -10.88 -4.63 11.90
CA PHE A 93 -9.86 -4.04 11.04
C PHE A 93 -9.90 -2.51 11.07
N GLU A 94 -11.09 -1.92 10.96
CA GLU A 94 -11.30 -0.47 11.06
C GLU A 94 -10.88 0.06 12.43
N HIS A 95 -11.23 -0.66 13.51
CA HIS A 95 -10.78 -0.31 14.85
C HIS A 95 -9.26 -0.27 14.94
N ASP A 96 -8.59 -1.34 14.51
CA ASP A 96 -7.14 -1.42 14.57
C ASP A 96 -6.45 -0.34 13.74
N VAL A 97 -6.96 -0.05 12.52
CA VAL A 97 -6.43 1.04 11.68
C VAL A 97 -6.63 2.39 12.38
N THR A 98 -7.82 2.66 12.90
CA THR A 98 -8.15 3.93 13.55
C THR A 98 -7.26 4.22 14.75
N TYR A 99 -6.99 3.22 15.58
CA TYR A 99 -6.17 3.39 16.79
C TYR A 99 -4.65 3.36 16.54
N HIS A 100 -4.22 3.21 15.28
CA HIS A 100 -2.80 3.27 14.89
C HIS A 100 -2.44 4.49 14.02
N THR A 101 -3.35 5.44 13.83
CA THR A 101 -3.17 6.61 12.96
C THR A 101 -2.15 7.63 13.49
N MET A 102 -1.99 7.76 14.80
CA MET A 102 -1.06 8.72 15.40
C MET A 102 0.40 8.36 15.10
N LEU A 103 1.19 9.38 14.80
CA LEU A 103 2.64 9.29 14.68
C LEU A 103 3.30 9.49 16.05
N HIS A 104 4.51 8.95 16.21
CA HIS A 104 5.35 9.28 17.35
C HIS A 104 5.69 10.78 17.33
N GLU A 105 5.63 11.45 18.48
CA GLU A 105 5.81 12.91 18.57
C GLU A 105 7.14 13.40 17.94
N GLN A 106 8.20 12.65 18.07
CA GLN A 106 9.49 13.00 17.48
C GLN A 106 9.49 13.00 15.94
N VAL A 107 8.55 12.30 15.29
CA VAL A 107 8.40 12.36 13.82
C VAL A 107 8.05 13.78 13.38
N ASN A 108 7.32 14.54 14.20
CA ASN A 108 7.01 15.96 13.93
C ASN A 108 8.27 16.81 13.80
N MET A 109 9.34 16.49 14.54
CA MET A 109 10.63 17.17 14.40
C MET A 109 11.34 16.81 13.09
N PHE A 110 11.14 15.59 12.59
CA PHE A 110 11.73 15.16 11.34
C PHE A 110 11.19 15.96 10.14
N PHE A 111 9.91 16.34 10.15
CA PHE A 111 9.34 17.23 9.13
C PHE A 111 10.06 18.58 9.07
N ARG A 112 10.54 19.11 10.19
CA ARG A 112 11.26 20.39 10.25
C ARG A 112 12.64 20.36 9.58
N GLY A 113 13.16 19.18 9.26
CA GLY A 113 14.40 19.00 8.50
C GLY A 113 14.24 19.21 7.00
N PHE A 114 13.01 19.20 6.48
CA PHE A 114 12.77 19.43 5.06
C PHE A 114 12.59 20.91 4.76
N ARG A 115 12.87 21.29 3.53
CA ARG A 115 12.51 22.62 3.04
C ARG A 115 11.00 22.68 2.83
N ARG A 116 10.40 23.86 3.09
CA ARG A 116 8.94 24.04 2.94
C ARG A 116 8.44 23.92 1.51
N ASP A 117 9.31 24.21 0.54
CA ASP A 117 9.05 24.07 -0.89
C ASP A 117 9.37 22.66 -1.45
N SER A 118 9.67 21.71 -0.58
CA SER A 118 9.90 20.31 -0.98
C SER A 118 8.62 19.67 -1.51
N HIS A 119 8.78 18.82 -2.53
CA HIS A 119 7.65 18.05 -3.07
C HIS A 119 7.08 17.12 -1.99
N PRO A 120 5.75 17.09 -1.76
CA PRO A 120 5.13 16.27 -0.71
C PRO A 120 5.52 14.78 -0.76
N MET A 121 5.65 14.22 -1.96
CA MET A 121 6.09 12.82 -2.12
C MET A 121 7.52 12.58 -1.63
N ALA A 122 8.43 13.55 -1.78
CA ALA A 122 9.79 13.43 -1.25
C ALA A 122 9.79 13.44 0.28
N ILE A 123 8.94 14.28 0.88
CA ILE A 123 8.72 14.29 2.34
C ILE A 123 8.16 12.93 2.79
N MET A 124 7.11 12.45 2.13
CA MET A 124 6.49 11.16 2.47
C MET A 124 7.50 10.01 2.39
N CYS A 125 8.30 9.92 1.32
CA CYS A 125 9.34 8.89 1.21
C CYS A 125 10.33 8.94 2.37
N GLY A 126 10.78 10.15 2.74
CA GLY A 126 11.71 10.33 3.86
C GLY A 126 11.10 9.94 5.21
N VAL A 127 9.86 10.37 5.48
CA VAL A 127 9.16 10.08 6.74
C VAL A 127 8.82 8.58 6.85
N VAL A 128 8.32 7.96 5.78
CA VAL A 128 8.04 6.53 5.76
C VAL A 128 9.30 5.72 6.04
N GLY A 129 10.43 6.06 5.40
CA GLY A 129 11.72 5.43 5.69
C GLY A 129 12.15 5.60 7.15
N ALA A 130 11.92 6.78 7.73
CA ALA A 130 12.23 7.07 9.14
C ALA A 130 11.39 6.27 10.13
N LEU A 131 10.18 5.81 9.77
CA LEU A 131 9.34 5.00 10.67
C LEU A 131 10.05 3.74 11.18
N SER A 132 10.97 3.17 10.41
CA SER A 132 11.78 2.02 10.84
C SER A 132 12.62 2.31 12.08
N ALA A 133 13.00 3.57 12.31
CA ALA A 133 13.72 4.01 13.49
C ALA A 133 12.82 4.18 14.74
N PHE A 134 11.49 4.12 14.59
CA PHE A 134 10.52 4.27 15.68
C PHE A 134 9.78 2.98 16.02
N TYR A 135 9.73 2.00 15.09
CA TYR A 135 8.96 0.76 15.22
C TYR A 135 9.86 -0.47 14.99
N HIS A 136 10.72 -0.77 15.98
CA HIS A 136 11.72 -1.83 15.87
C HIS A 136 11.13 -3.25 16.00
N ASP A 137 9.89 -3.37 16.42
CA ASP A 137 9.17 -4.62 16.65
C ASP A 137 8.56 -5.24 15.38
N SER A 138 8.80 -4.68 14.21
CA SER A 138 8.22 -5.13 12.94
C SER A 138 9.16 -4.93 11.74
N LEU A 139 10.46 -5.14 11.94
CA LEU A 139 11.48 -4.93 10.90
C LEU A 139 11.90 -6.22 10.18
N ASP A 140 11.62 -7.39 10.73
CA ASP A 140 11.97 -8.65 10.07
C ASP A 140 10.95 -8.99 8.98
N ILE A 141 11.33 -8.73 7.73
CA ILE A 141 10.50 -9.02 6.56
C ILE A 141 10.29 -10.53 6.32
N SER A 142 11.09 -11.40 6.93
CA SER A 142 10.94 -12.85 6.83
C SER A 142 9.83 -13.36 7.76
N ASP A 143 9.53 -12.63 8.86
CA ASP A 143 8.45 -12.96 9.78
C ASP A 143 7.10 -12.49 9.24
N PRO A 144 6.12 -13.40 9.04
CA PRO A 144 4.77 -13.02 8.58
C PRO A 144 4.04 -12.06 9.53
N HIS A 145 4.26 -12.19 10.84
CA HIS A 145 3.65 -11.32 11.85
C HIS A 145 4.20 -9.89 11.76
N HIS A 146 5.53 -9.74 11.64
CA HIS A 146 6.15 -8.43 11.43
C HIS A 146 5.67 -7.76 10.13
N ARG A 147 5.55 -8.52 9.03
CA ARG A 147 4.99 -7.99 7.76
C ARG A 147 3.57 -7.49 7.94
N MET A 148 2.72 -8.23 8.66
CA MET A 148 1.33 -7.85 8.90
C MET A 148 1.24 -6.56 9.74
N ILE A 149 1.99 -6.47 10.84
CA ILE A 149 2.05 -5.26 11.68
C ILE A 149 2.56 -4.06 10.88
N ALA A 150 3.62 -4.24 10.09
CA ALA A 150 4.15 -3.17 9.25
C ALA A 150 3.11 -2.69 8.23
N SER A 151 2.39 -3.61 7.58
CA SER A 151 1.32 -3.27 6.64
C SER A 151 0.19 -2.48 7.30
N PHE A 152 -0.26 -2.90 8.48
CA PHE A 152 -1.25 -2.18 9.27
C PHE A 152 -0.82 -0.75 9.61
N ARG A 153 0.41 -0.63 10.14
CA ARG A 153 0.99 0.69 10.48
C ARG A 153 1.09 1.60 9.26
N MET A 154 1.47 1.05 8.12
CA MET A 154 1.54 1.85 6.89
C MET A 154 0.15 2.34 6.46
N ILE A 155 -0.85 1.46 6.40
CA ILE A 155 -2.23 1.85 6.06
C ILE A 155 -2.71 2.94 7.02
N ALA A 156 -2.54 2.75 8.33
CA ALA A 156 -3.03 3.68 9.34
C ALA A 156 -2.31 5.05 9.33
N LYS A 157 -0.99 5.07 9.09
CA LYS A 157 -0.16 6.28 9.26
C LYS A 157 0.05 7.10 8.00
N ILE A 158 -0.11 6.52 6.83
CA ILE A 158 0.08 7.24 5.55
C ILE A 158 -0.81 8.48 5.41
N PRO A 159 -2.11 8.45 5.76
CA PRO A 159 -2.95 9.66 5.73
C PRO A 159 -2.44 10.76 6.64
N THR A 160 -2.01 10.40 7.86
CA THR A 160 -1.44 11.37 8.82
C THR A 160 -0.15 12.00 8.28
N ILE A 161 0.74 11.18 7.70
CA ILE A 161 1.99 11.67 7.10
C ILE A 161 1.69 12.61 5.92
N ALA A 162 0.75 12.23 5.05
CA ALA A 162 0.36 13.05 3.89
C ALA A 162 -0.25 14.38 4.32
N ALA A 163 -1.16 14.37 5.28
CA ALA A 163 -1.78 15.58 5.83
C ALA A 163 -0.74 16.50 6.50
N GLN A 164 0.18 15.94 7.27
CA GLN A 164 1.27 16.70 7.90
C GLN A 164 2.24 17.28 6.86
N ALA A 165 2.56 16.53 5.78
CA ALA A 165 3.39 17.07 4.70
C ALA A 165 2.72 18.28 4.02
N TYR A 166 1.42 18.21 3.77
CA TYR A 166 0.66 19.33 3.24
C TYR A 166 0.64 20.52 4.22
N LYS A 167 0.27 20.29 5.49
CA LYS A 167 0.25 21.33 6.52
C LYS A 167 1.61 22.02 6.69
N TYR A 168 2.68 21.24 6.63
CA TYR A 168 4.04 21.76 6.69
C TYR A 168 4.34 22.70 5.51
N SER A 169 3.96 22.32 4.28
CA SER A 169 4.23 23.11 3.08
C SER A 169 3.53 24.48 3.11
N ILE A 170 2.31 24.54 3.64
CA ILE A 170 1.54 25.81 3.75
C ILE A 170 1.78 26.57 5.07
N GLY A 171 2.59 26.00 5.99
CA GLY A 171 2.95 26.64 7.25
C GLY A 171 1.85 26.68 8.30
N GLN A 172 0.92 25.74 8.25
CA GLN A 172 -0.12 25.54 9.24
C GLN A 172 0.30 24.51 10.31
N PRO A 173 -0.30 24.56 11.52
CA PRO A 173 -0.06 23.58 12.55
C PRO A 173 -0.59 22.19 12.11
N PHE A 174 0.06 21.13 12.59
CA PHE A 174 -0.44 19.79 12.40
C PHE A 174 -1.72 19.57 13.20
N ILE A 175 -2.69 18.92 12.56
CA ILE A 175 -3.95 18.54 13.18
C ILE A 175 -3.88 17.05 13.51
N PRO A 176 -4.12 16.64 14.76
CA PRO A 176 -4.12 15.25 15.16
C PRO A 176 -5.33 14.50 14.56
N PRO A 177 -5.22 13.18 14.36
CA PRO A 177 -6.36 12.35 13.96
C PRO A 177 -7.43 12.30 15.07
N GLN A 178 -8.67 12.05 14.68
CA GLN A 178 -9.83 11.85 15.56
C GLN A 178 -10.38 10.44 15.36
N ASN A 179 -10.61 9.70 16.45
CA ASN A 179 -11.03 8.29 16.39
C ASN A 179 -12.52 8.08 16.12
N ASP A 180 -13.32 9.14 16.15
CA ASP A 180 -14.76 9.15 15.84
C ASP A 180 -15.04 9.36 14.33
N LEU A 181 -14.01 9.69 13.55
CA LEU A 181 -14.10 9.86 12.11
C LEU A 181 -13.66 8.57 11.38
N ASN A 182 -14.31 8.28 10.25
CA ASN A 182 -13.86 7.20 9.38
C ASN A 182 -12.52 7.56 8.68
N TYR A 183 -11.95 6.61 7.95
CA TYR A 183 -10.61 6.75 7.34
C TYR A 183 -10.49 7.99 6.43
N SER A 184 -11.46 8.20 5.55
CA SER A 184 -11.46 9.32 4.59
C SER A 184 -11.77 10.65 5.27
N GLU A 185 -12.73 10.65 6.15
CA GLU A 185 -13.10 11.84 6.97
C GLU A 185 -11.91 12.30 7.81
N ASN A 186 -11.23 11.35 8.44
CA ASN A 186 -10.06 11.66 9.29
C ASN A 186 -8.91 12.24 8.46
N PHE A 187 -8.66 11.73 7.25
CA PHE A 187 -7.69 12.31 6.34
C PHE A 187 -8.03 13.76 5.97
N LEU A 188 -9.27 14.03 5.57
CA LEU A 188 -9.74 15.37 5.23
C LEU A 188 -9.70 16.32 6.44
N HIS A 189 -10.07 15.83 7.62
CA HIS A 189 -9.97 16.58 8.86
C HIS A 189 -8.52 17.01 9.15
N MET A 190 -7.57 16.06 9.14
CA MET A 190 -6.16 16.37 9.37
C MET A 190 -5.59 17.32 8.31
N MET A 191 -6.09 17.25 7.08
CA MET A 191 -5.60 18.07 5.97
C MET A 191 -6.12 19.51 6.00
N PHE A 192 -7.40 19.71 6.34
CA PHE A 192 -8.06 20.99 6.13
C PHE A 192 -8.53 21.68 7.41
N ALA A 193 -8.75 20.97 8.51
CA ALA A 193 -9.11 21.59 9.77
C ALA A 193 -8.02 22.56 10.26
N THR A 194 -8.43 23.57 11.01
CA THR A 194 -7.53 24.51 11.68
C THR A 194 -7.93 24.62 13.16
N PRO A 195 -7.01 25.00 14.08
CA PRO A 195 -7.38 25.21 15.48
C PRO A 195 -8.31 26.41 15.71
N ALA A 196 -8.51 27.24 14.68
CA ALA A 196 -9.23 28.51 14.82
C ALA A 196 -10.76 28.33 14.65
N GLU A 197 -11.21 27.26 14.01
CA GLU A 197 -12.62 27.04 13.69
C GLU A 197 -12.98 25.57 13.64
N ASN A 198 -14.25 25.25 13.83
CA ASN A 198 -14.77 23.89 13.68
C ASN A 198 -14.76 23.50 12.20
N TYR A 199 -14.23 22.33 11.91
CA TYR A 199 -14.26 21.74 10.57
C TYR A 199 -15.23 20.57 10.53
N SER A 200 -16.11 20.55 9.54
CA SER A 200 -16.97 19.41 9.22
C SER A 200 -16.66 18.93 7.82
N VAL A 201 -16.52 17.62 7.65
CA VAL A 201 -16.32 17.00 6.35
C VAL A 201 -17.62 17.09 5.56
N SER A 202 -17.53 17.46 4.29
CA SER A 202 -18.68 17.44 3.38
C SER A 202 -19.05 15.97 3.06
N PRO A 203 -20.35 15.63 3.03
CA PRO A 203 -20.82 14.31 2.64
C PRO A 203 -20.38 13.91 1.25
#